data_d07f078da01b19262d490a2cd1fdb5c6
#
_entry.id   d07f078da01b19262d490a2cd1fdb5c6
#
_cell.length_a   1.000
_cell.length_b   1.000
_cell.length_c   1.000
_cell.angle_alpha   90.00
_cell.angle_beta   90.00
_cell.angle_gamma   90.00
#
_symmetry.space_group_name_H-M   'P 1'
#
loop_
_entity.id
_entity.type
_entity.pdbx_description
1 polymer ?
#
loop_
_entity_poly.entity_id
_entity_poly.type
_entity_poly.pdbx_seq_one_letter_code
_entity_poly.pdbx_strand_id
1 'polypeptide(L)'
;MRLARSLSAVALIGAAVSVSACVGMSRSAPVTALDPAAAAGMRVSEIRLTTDDKVTVRPEFAGIFRERVQTKLDGCATGGRPLRLEASISRLDRANPAQVLLIGGANVLRGHARLVDPANGRVVAEYDIGRTIVGGRLGVFQMAESEEQLSDAFGSELCNQAFKPG
;
A
#
# COMPACT_ATOMS: atom_id res chain seq x y z
N MET A 1 18.71 -4.86 -70.97
CA MET A 1 19.22 -4.82 -69.61
C MET A 1 18.26 -4.02 -68.75
N ARG A 2 17.42 -4.68 -67.96
CA ARG A 2 16.55 -4.03 -66.96
C ARG A 2 16.69 -4.79 -65.65
N LEU A 3 17.29 -4.14 -64.69
CA LEU A 3 17.44 -4.65 -63.32
C LEU A 3 16.11 -4.56 -62.58
N ALA A 4 15.58 -5.69 -62.16
CA ALA A 4 14.44 -5.77 -61.24
C ALA A 4 14.96 -5.59 -59.81
N ARG A 5 14.54 -4.53 -59.12
CA ARG A 5 14.75 -4.31 -57.71
C ARG A 5 13.63 -4.99 -56.94
N SER A 6 13.95 -6.07 -56.25
CA SER A 6 13.06 -6.70 -55.28
C SER A 6 13.07 -5.90 -53.99
N LEU A 7 11.99 -5.28 -53.65
CA LEU A 7 11.73 -4.65 -52.34
C LEU A 7 11.18 -5.72 -51.39
N SER A 8 12.01 -6.23 -50.50
CA SER A 8 11.57 -7.09 -49.39
C SER A 8 10.98 -6.21 -48.29
N ALA A 9 9.65 -6.23 -48.18
CA ALA A 9 8.95 -5.63 -47.07
C ALA A 9 9.08 -6.54 -45.84
N VAL A 10 9.91 -6.15 -44.87
CA VAL A 10 9.98 -6.78 -43.55
C VAL A 10 8.82 -6.24 -42.73
N ALA A 11 7.78 -7.05 -42.52
CA ALA A 11 6.69 -6.75 -41.60
C ALA A 11 7.17 -6.99 -40.17
N LEU A 12 7.47 -5.92 -39.43
CA LEU A 12 7.68 -5.95 -38.00
C LEU A 12 6.33 -6.15 -37.29
N ILE A 13 6.02 -7.38 -36.88
CA ILE A 13 4.91 -7.69 -36.00
C ILE A 13 5.38 -7.31 -34.61
N GLY A 14 5.02 -6.11 -34.15
CA GLY A 14 5.17 -5.68 -32.77
C GLY A 14 4.23 -6.46 -31.86
N ALA A 15 4.76 -7.42 -31.11
CA ALA A 15 4.04 -8.09 -30.04
C ALA A 15 3.78 -7.07 -28.91
N ALA A 16 2.58 -6.52 -28.83
CA ALA A 16 2.12 -5.72 -27.70
C ALA A 16 1.99 -6.66 -26.49
N VAL A 17 3.00 -6.71 -25.64
CA VAL A 17 2.93 -7.37 -24.33
C VAL A 17 2.02 -6.52 -23.46
N SER A 18 0.76 -6.94 -23.32
CA SER A 18 -0.19 -6.35 -22.39
C SER A 18 0.26 -6.69 -20.97
N VAL A 19 1.01 -5.79 -20.33
CA VAL A 19 1.35 -5.89 -18.93
C VAL A 19 0.06 -5.65 -18.16
N SER A 20 -0.56 -6.70 -17.64
CA SER A 20 -1.67 -6.61 -16.69
C SER A 20 -1.16 -6.06 -15.38
N ALA A 21 -1.04 -4.73 -15.30
CA ALA A 21 -0.67 -4.05 -14.08
C ALA A 21 -1.81 -4.18 -13.06
N CYS A 22 -1.51 -4.61 -11.85
CA CYS A 22 -2.43 -4.47 -10.73
C CYS A 22 -2.71 -2.97 -10.52
N VAL A 23 -3.94 -2.55 -10.72
CA VAL A 23 -4.33 -1.15 -10.50
C VAL A 23 -4.67 -0.97 -9.03
N GLY A 24 -3.82 -0.22 -8.34
CA GLY A 24 -4.06 0.21 -6.97
C GLY A 24 -4.69 1.60 -6.94
N MET A 25 -5.81 1.75 -6.24
CA MET A 25 -6.44 3.05 -6.00
C MET A 25 -6.22 3.47 -4.55
N SER A 26 -5.62 4.65 -4.33
CA SER A 26 -5.53 5.28 -3.03
C SER A 26 -6.76 6.16 -2.76
N ARG A 27 -7.23 6.14 -1.52
CA ARG A 27 -8.20 7.10 -0.96
C ARG A 27 -7.71 7.60 0.40
N SER A 28 -6.40 7.78 0.51
CA SER A 28 -5.76 8.28 1.71
C SER A 28 -5.77 9.80 1.71
N ALA A 29 -5.98 10.39 2.89
CA ALA A 29 -6.00 11.84 3.06
C ALA A 29 -5.47 12.22 4.46
N PRO A 30 -4.80 13.37 4.61
CA PRO A 30 -4.49 13.91 5.91
C PRO A 30 -5.76 14.42 6.61
N VAL A 31 -5.93 14.05 7.87
CA VAL A 31 -6.87 14.71 8.80
C VAL A 31 -6.15 15.89 9.45
N THR A 32 -4.93 15.63 9.93
CA THR A 32 -3.97 16.65 10.38
C THR A 32 -2.62 16.30 9.80
N ALA A 33 -2.12 17.09 8.86
CA ALA A 33 -0.85 16.82 8.21
C ALA A 33 0.34 17.03 9.16
N LEU A 34 1.35 16.17 9.03
CA LEU A 34 2.65 16.39 9.67
C LEU A 34 3.33 17.59 9.00
N ASP A 35 3.93 18.46 9.80
CA ASP A 35 4.75 19.55 9.27
C ASP A 35 5.92 18.95 8.45
N PRO A 36 6.05 19.29 7.15
CA PRO A 36 7.10 18.73 6.30
C PRO A 36 8.52 19.01 6.80
N ALA A 37 8.75 20.16 7.41
CA ALA A 37 10.05 20.50 7.99
C ALA A 37 10.38 19.64 9.20
N ALA A 38 9.37 19.26 10.00
CA ALA A 38 9.53 18.39 11.14
C ALA A 38 9.65 16.92 10.72
N ALA A 39 8.97 16.51 9.64
CA ALA A 39 8.91 15.13 9.15
C ALA A 39 10.30 14.54 8.88
N ALA A 40 11.20 15.33 8.28
CA ALA A 40 12.57 14.91 7.95
C ALA A 40 13.39 14.52 9.19
N GLY A 41 13.08 15.07 10.36
CA GLY A 41 13.75 14.79 11.62
C GLY A 41 13.15 13.61 12.40
N MET A 42 12.07 12.98 11.91
CA MET A 42 11.29 11.99 12.65
C MET A 42 11.48 10.57 12.13
N ARG A 43 11.28 9.58 13.01
CA ARG A 43 11.22 8.15 12.67
C ARG A 43 10.11 7.47 13.46
N VAL A 44 9.50 6.44 12.90
CA VAL A 44 8.54 5.61 13.63
C VAL A 44 9.32 4.49 14.33
N SER A 45 9.25 4.45 15.67
CA SER A 45 9.98 3.49 16.50
C SER A 45 9.09 2.46 17.18
N GLU A 46 7.78 2.69 17.20
CA GLU A 46 6.78 1.79 17.80
C GLU A 46 5.51 1.81 16.95
N ILE A 47 4.92 0.63 16.74
CA ILE A 47 3.64 0.48 16.04
C ILE A 47 2.66 -0.24 16.95
N ARG A 48 1.54 0.41 17.24
CA ARG A 48 0.37 -0.18 17.91
C ARG A 48 -0.74 -0.35 16.92
N LEU A 49 -1.32 -1.56 16.87
CA LEU A 49 -2.43 -1.88 15.99
C LEU A 49 -3.67 -2.21 16.82
N THR A 50 -4.79 -1.64 16.40
CA THR A 50 -6.14 -2.06 16.80
C THR A 50 -6.94 -2.43 15.56
N THR A 51 -7.84 -3.37 15.69
CA THR A 51 -8.79 -3.76 14.62
C THR A 51 -10.20 -3.60 15.15
N ASP A 52 -11.11 -3.11 14.32
CA ASP A 52 -12.54 -3.11 14.63
C ASP A 52 -13.04 -4.56 14.79
N ASP A 53 -13.97 -4.81 15.69
CA ASP A 53 -14.53 -6.13 15.98
C ASP A 53 -15.19 -6.80 14.76
N LYS A 54 -15.55 -6.02 13.75
CA LYS A 54 -16.13 -6.51 12.50
C LYS A 54 -15.08 -6.94 11.46
N VAL A 55 -13.81 -6.66 11.73
CA VAL A 55 -12.70 -6.99 10.81
C VAL A 55 -12.20 -8.39 11.11
N THR A 56 -12.37 -9.31 10.17
CA THR A 56 -11.86 -10.67 10.29
C THR A 56 -10.44 -10.77 9.74
N VAL A 57 -9.49 -11.09 10.60
CA VAL A 57 -8.06 -11.27 10.28
C VAL A 57 -7.54 -12.59 10.83
N ARG A 58 -6.39 -13.02 10.30
CA ARG A 58 -5.65 -14.17 10.87
C ARG A 58 -5.09 -13.83 12.26
N PRO A 59 -4.86 -14.81 13.13
CA PRO A 59 -4.25 -14.58 14.45
C PRO A 59 -2.88 -13.86 14.37
N GLU A 60 -2.11 -14.11 13.32
CA GLU A 60 -0.77 -13.56 13.09
C GLU A 60 -0.80 -12.13 12.51
N PHE A 61 -1.96 -11.63 12.11
CA PHE A 61 -2.09 -10.35 11.40
C PHE A 61 -1.39 -9.19 12.09
N ALA A 62 -1.50 -9.09 13.41
CA ALA A 62 -0.86 -8.00 14.16
C ALA A 62 0.68 -8.04 14.07
N GLY A 63 1.27 -9.22 13.97
CA GLY A 63 2.71 -9.41 13.73
C GLY A 63 3.09 -8.99 12.31
N ILE A 64 2.37 -9.52 11.33
CA ILE A 64 2.54 -9.23 9.90
C ILE A 64 2.42 -7.73 9.65
N PHE A 65 1.37 -7.10 10.17
CA PHE A 65 1.14 -5.66 10.01
C PHE A 65 2.32 -4.84 10.54
N ARG A 66 2.76 -5.11 11.78
CA ARG A 66 3.87 -4.37 12.36
C ARG A 66 5.15 -4.51 11.55
N GLU A 67 5.52 -5.72 11.17
CA GLU A 67 6.72 -5.99 10.37
C GLU A 67 6.68 -5.29 9.02
N ARG A 68 5.60 -5.44 8.27
CA ARG A 68 5.45 -4.89 6.92
C ARG A 68 5.39 -3.37 6.93
N VAL A 69 4.60 -2.78 7.84
CA VAL A 69 4.50 -1.32 7.97
C VAL A 69 5.83 -0.74 8.43
N GLN A 70 6.53 -1.35 9.41
CA GLN A 70 7.84 -0.88 9.86
C GLN A 70 8.84 -0.88 8.70
N THR A 71 8.92 -1.96 7.93
CA THR A 71 9.80 -2.06 6.75
C THR A 71 9.57 -0.90 5.76
N LYS A 72 8.31 -0.50 5.51
CA LYS A 72 8.02 0.64 4.64
C LYS A 72 8.43 1.97 5.26
N LEU A 73 8.13 2.15 6.54
CA LEU A 73 8.44 3.39 7.26
C LEU A 73 9.95 3.60 7.46
N ASP A 74 10.73 2.55 7.63
CA ASP A 74 12.19 2.61 7.71
C ASP A 74 12.82 3.19 6.44
N GLY A 75 12.15 3.06 5.30
CA GLY A 75 12.58 3.64 4.03
C GLY A 75 12.24 5.13 3.83
N CYS A 76 11.41 5.74 4.69
CA CYS A 76 10.95 7.12 4.50
C CYS A 76 11.02 7.98 5.77
N ALA A 77 10.86 7.40 6.96
CA ALA A 77 10.88 8.07 8.26
C ALA A 77 12.23 7.82 8.93
N THR A 78 13.31 8.41 8.41
CA THR A 78 14.70 8.08 8.74
C THR A 78 15.35 9.03 9.77
N GLY A 79 14.59 9.94 10.36
CA GLY A 79 15.08 10.93 11.32
C GLY A 79 15.45 10.33 12.69
N GLY A 80 15.94 11.18 13.59
CA GLY A 80 16.39 10.76 14.94
C GLY A 80 15.28 10.78 15.99
N ARG A 81 14.25 11.64 15.82
CA ARG A 81 13.19 11.84 16.80
C ARG A 81 12.13 10.74 16.72
N PRO A 82 11.91 9.95 17.80
CA PRO A 82 10.97 8.85 17.76
C PRO A 82 9.52 9.32 17.72
N LEU A 83 8.69 8.61 16.95
CA LEU A 83 7.23 8.65 16.96
C LEU A 83 6.67 7.26 17.21
N ARG A 84 5.50 7.20 17.82
CA ARG A 84 4.67 6.01 17.89
C ARG A 84 3.55 6.12 16.85
N LEU A 85 3.40 5.10 16.01
CA LEU A 85 2.25 4.93 15.14
C LEU A 85 1.15 4.19 15.90
N GLU A 86 -0.01 4.79 16.04
CA GLU A 86 -1.24 4.14 16.47
C GLU A 86 -2.13 3.95 15.24
N ALA A 87 -2.20 2.71 14.76
CA ALA A 87 -2.98 2.32 13.60
C ALA A 87 -4.27 1.65 14.05
N SER A 88 -5.39 2.01 13.44
CA SER A 88 -6.66 1.31 13.60
C SER A 88 -7.19 0.88 12.23
N ILE A 89 -7.56 -0.39 12.10
CA ILE A 89 -8.13 -0.95 10.87
C ILE A 89 -9.63 -1.10 11.05
N SER A 90 -10.38 -0.34 10.28
CA SER A 90 -11.85 -0.34 10.29
C SER A 90 -12.46 -1.24 9.21
N ARG A 91 -11.68 -1.58 8.17
CA ARG A 91 -12.11 -2.48 7.10
C ARG A 91 -10.92 -3.20 6.47
N LEU A 92 -11.05 -4.50 6.31
CA LEU A 92 -10.12 -5.33 5.57
C LEU A 92 -10.94 -6.40 4.84
N ASP A 93 -11.18 -6.16 3.54
CA ASP A 93 -11.88 -7.12 2.69
C ASP A 93 -10.88 -7.84 1.81
N ARG A 94 -10.96 -9.15 1.81
CA ARG A 94 -10.21 -10.02 0.92
C ARG A 94 -11.12 -10.45 -0.22
N ALA A 95 -10.63 -10.35 -1.45
CA ALA A 95 -11.36 -10.83 -2.60
C ALA A 95 -11.63 -12.35 -2.48
N ASN A 96 -12.85 -12.76 -2.80
CA ASN A 96 -13.22 -14.18 -2.80
C ASN A 96 -12.57 -14.88 -4.01
N PRO A 97 -11.77 -15.96 -3.81
CA PRO A 97 -11.07 -16.67 -4.88
C PRO A 97 -11.98 -17.15 -6.01
N ALA A 98 -13.15 -17.67 -5.69
CA ALA A 98 -14.11 -18.15 -6.68
C ALA A 98 -14.69 -17.00 -7.52
N GLN A 99 -14.94 -15.84 -6.92
CA GLN A 99 -15.45 -14.65 -7.58
C GLN A 99 -14.37 -14.01 -8.47
N VAL A 100 -13.11 -13.99 -8.01
CA VAL A 100 -11.98 -13.45 -8.78
C VAL A 100 -11.79 -14.16 -10.11
N LEU A 101 -11.95 -15.47 -10.12
CA LEU A 101 -11.80 -16.28 -11.33
C LEU A 101 -12.85 -15.90 -12.41
N LEU A 102 -14.05 -15.51 -11.99
CA LEU A 102 -15.16 -15.21 -12.89
C LEU A 102 -15.21 -13.75 -13.33
N ILE A 103 -15.11 -12.82 -12.40
CA ILE A 103 -15.38 -11.38 -12.64
C ILE A 103 -14.27 -10.45 -12.16
N GLY A 104 -13.18 -11.00 -11.58
CA GLY A 104 -12.14 -10.23 -10.91
C GLY A 104 -12.51 -9.95 -9.45
N GLY A 105 -11.55 -9.42 -8.68
CA GLY A 105 -11.74 -9.10 -7.27
C GLY A 105 -10.88 -7.96 -6.81
N ALA A 106 -11.22 -7.39 -5.66
CA ALA A 106 -10.47 -6.33 -5.04
C ALA A 106 -10.21 -6.63 -3.56
N ASN A 107 -8.98 -6.40 -3.13
CA ASN A 107 -8.63 -6.31 -1.72
C ASN A 107 -8.80 -4.85 -1.29
N VAL A 108 -9.52 -4.62 -0.19
CA VAL A 108 -9.80 -3.27 0.33
C VAL A 108 -9.28 -3.15 1.74
N LEU A 109 -8.52 -2.09 2.00
CA LEU A 109 -8.10 -1.67 3.32
C LEU A 109 -8.67 -0.29 3.62
N ARG A 110 -9.16 -0.10 4.84
CA ARG A 110 -9.48 1.19 5.44
C ARG A 110 -8.93 1.20 6.86
N GLY A 111 -8.30 2.29 7.21
CA GLY A 111 -7.77 2.49 8.55
C GLY A 111 -7.45 3.94 8.82
N HIS A 112 -7.10 4.19 10.05
CA HIS A 112 -6.68 5.50 10.54
C HIS A 112 -5.30 5.37 11.17
N ALA A 113 -4.42 6.34 10.92
CA ALA A 113 -3.06 6.40 11.44
C ALA A 113 -2.88 7.67 12.25
N ARG A 114 -2.48 7.54 13.52
CA ARG A 114 -2.11 8.65 14.39
C ARG A 114 -0.62 8.56 14.68
N LEU A 115 0.10 9.63 14.43
CA LEU A 115 1.50 9.78 14.82
C LEU A 115 1.56 10.51 16.16
N VAL A 116 2.13 9.85 17.16
CA VAL A 116 2.12 10.30 18.55
C VAL A 116 3.55 10.51 19.01
N ASP A 117 3.82 11.65 19.64
CA ASP A 117 5.07 11.90 20.35
C ASP A 117 5.09 11.08 21.65
N PRO A 118 5.96 10.07 21.79
CA PRO A 118 5.93 9.19 22.95
C PRO A 118 6.37 9.89 24.25
N ALA A 119 7.04 11.03 24.17
CA ALA A 119 7.52 11.76 25.35
C ALA A 119 6.38 12.45 26.12
N ASN A 120 5.32 12.85 25.43
CA ASN A 120 4.22 13.63 26.04
C ASN A 120 2.83 13.12 25.64
N GLY A 121 2.73 12.08 24.80
CA GLY A 121 1.47 11.51 24.33
C GLY A 121 0.69 12.39 23.35
N ARG A 122 1.28 13.48 22.85
CA ARG A 122 0.60 14.39 21.92
C ARG A 122 0.54 13.79 20.53
N VAL A 123 -0.62 13.82 19.93
CA VAL A 123 -0.82 13.52 18.52
C VAL A 123 -0.23 14.67 17.70
N VAL A 124 0.70 14.36 16.82
CA VAL A 124 1.39 15.33 15.96
C VAL A 124 0.86 15.32 14.52
N ALA A 125 0.23 14.22 14.10
CA ALA A 125 -0.43 14.11 12.81
C ALA A 125 -1.45 12.97 12.80
N GLU A 126 -2.44 13.06 11.89
CA GLU A 126 -3.48 12.05 11.69
C GLU A 126 -3.80 11.90 10.20
N TYR A 127 -4.00 10.65 9.77
CA TYR A 127 -4.28 10.32 8.37
C TYR A 127 -5.35 9.24 8.27
N ASP A 128 -6.28 9.43 7.35
CA ASP A 128 -7.12 8.35 6.88
C ASP A 128 -6.38 7.59 5.78
N ILE A 129 -6.22 6.29 5.96
CA ILE A 129 -5.54 5.42 5.02
C ILE A 129 -6.56 4.53 4.32
N GLY A 130 -6.64 4.66 3.01
CA GLY A 130 -7.53 3.87 2.20
C GLY A 130 -6.85 3.33 0.96
N ARG A 131 -6.82 2.00 0.79
CA ARG A 131 -6.26 1.34 -0.37
C ARG A 131 -7.22 0.30 -0.94
N THR A 132 -7.33 0.28 -2.27
CA THR A 132 -8.01 -0.78 -3.00
C THR A 132 -7.02 -1.33 -4.02
N ILE A 133 -6.78 -2.63 -3.99
CA ILE A 133 -5.89 -3.33 -4.93
C ILE A 133 -6.79 -4.25 -5.76
N VAL A 134 -6.93 -3.94 -7.04
CA VAL A 134 -7.71 -4.73 -7.99
C VAL A 134 -6.77 -5.73 -8.66
N GLY A 135 -7.03 -7.01 -8.48
CA GLY A 135 -6.31 -8.10 -9.14
C GLY A 135 -7.09 -8.60 -10.35
N GLY A 136 -6.39 -8.83 -11.48
CA GLY A 136 -6.94 -9.54 -12.62
C GLY A 136 -7.06 -11.05 -12.34
N ARG A 137 -7.56 -11.82 -13.33
CA ARG A 137 -7.78 -13.29 -13.22
C ARG A 137 -6.53 -14.07 -12.80
N LEU A 138 -5.33 -13.58 -13.09
CA LEU A 138 -4.06 -14.18 -12.65
C LEU A 138 -3.69 -13.85 -11.19
N GLY A 139 -4.40 -12.91 -10.56
CA GLY A 139 -4.17 -12.49 -9.17
C GLY A 139 -4.60 -13.53 -8.11
N VAL A 140 -5.22 -14.65 -8.52
CA VAL A 140 -5.63 -15.74 -7.60
C VAL A 140 -4.45 -16.27 -6.77
N PHE A 141 -3.26 -16.33 -7.36
CA PHE A 141 -2.03 -16.79 -6.67
C PHE A 141 -1.50 -15.78 -5.64
N GLN A 142 -1.85 -14.51 -5.76
CA GLN A 142 -1.44 -13.45 -4.83
C GLN A 142 -2.42 -13.25 -3.66
N MET A 143 -3.54 -13.95 -3.65
CA MET A 143 -4.58 -13.79 -2.63
C MET A 143 -4.20 -14.41 -1.29
N ALA A 144 -3.31 -15.40 -1.27
CA ALA A 144 -2.83 -16.01 -0.03
C ALA A 144 -2.10 -14.99 0.86
N GLU A 145 -1.52 -13.95 0.27
CA GLU A 145 -0.74 -12.89 0.93
C GLU A 145 -1.48 -11.54 0.98
N SER A 146 -2.82 -11.57 1.00
CA SER A 146 -3.61 -10.33 0.96
C SER A 146 -3.38 -9.42 2.16
N GLU A 147 -3.17 -9.98 3.35
CA GLU A 147 -2.91 -9.20 4.57
C GLU A 147 -1.52 -8.56 4.54
N GLU A 148 -0.53 -9.27 4.00
CA GLU A 148 0.82 -8.76 3.77
C GLU A 148 0.81 -7.61 2.79
N GLN A 149 0.15 -7.78 1.64
CA GLN A 149 0.03 -6.74 0.60
C GLN A 149 -0.72 -5.51 1.10
N LEU A 150 -1.80 -5.69 1.87
CA LEU A 150 -2.56 -4.59 2.45
C LEU A 150 -1.77 -3.88 3.55
N SER A 151 -0.96 -4.60 4.34
CA SER A 151 -0.06 -4.01 5.33
C SER A 151 1.06 -3.21 4.66
N ASP A 152 1.67 -3.74 3.60
CA ASP A 152 2.64 -3.01 2.76
C ASP A 152 2.02 -1.74 2.17
N ALA A 153 0.79 -1.85 1.68
CA ALA A 153 0.06 -0.71 1.12
C ALA A 153 -0.23 0.36 2.18
N PHE A 154 -0.61 -0.03 3.41
CA PHE A 154 -0.81 0.91 4.52
C PHE A 154 0.47 1.69 4.83
N GLY A 155 1.60 0.99 4.99
CA GLY A 155 2.89 1.62 5.26
C GLY A 155 3.33 2.55 4.12
N SER A 156 3.15 2.14 2.87
CA SER A 156 3.47 2.95 1.68
C SER A 156 2.61 4.21 1.58
N GLU A 157 1.30 4.10 1.85
CA GLU A 157 0.40 5.26 1.86
C GLU A 157 0.79 6.24 2.97
N LEU A 158 1.07 5.76 4.17
CA LEU A 158 1.52 6.61 5.27
C LEU A 158 2.86 7.29 4.95
N CYS A 159 3.82 6.58 4.35
CA CYS A 159 5.05 7.18 3.85
C CYS A 159 4.79 8.34 2.89
N ASN A 160 3.91 8.11 1.90
CA ASN A 160 3.62 9.12 0.87
C ASN A 160 2.90 10.34 1.45
N GLN A 161 2.01 10.13 2.42
CA GLN A 161 1.23 11.22 3.02
C GLN A 161 2.03 12.02 4.06
N ALA A 162 2.87 11.35 4.85
CA ALA A 162 3.49 11.96 6.02
C ALA A 162 4.97 12.35 5.83
N PHE A 163 5.75 11.55 5.08
CA PHE A 163 7.22 11.64 5.05
C PHE A 163 7.81 11.93 3.66
N LYS A 164 7.01 11.83 2.61
CA LYS A 164 7.41 12.19 1.25
C LYS A 164 6.44 13.24 0.72
N PRO A 165 6.62 14.51 1.07
CA PRO A 165 5.85 15.56 0.42
C PRO A 165 6.14 15.52 -1.09
N GLY A 166 5.08 15.45 -1.89
CA GLY A 166 5.11 15.40 -3.35
C GLY A 166 5.61 16.72 -3.96
#